data_57ee3d440d1478683e11eee8931fe630
#
_entry.id   57ee3d440d1478683e11eee8931fe630
#
_cell.length_a   1.000
_cell.length_b   1.000
_cell.length_c   1.000
_cell.angle_alpha   90.00
_cell.angle_beta   90.00
_cell.angle_gamma   90.00
#
_symmetry.space_group_name_H-M   'P 1'
#
loop_
_entity.id
_entity.type
_entity.pdbx_description
1 polymer ?
#
loop_
_entity_poly.entity_id
_entity_poly.type
_entity_poly.pdbx_seq_one_letter_code
_entity_poly.pdbx_strand_id
1 'polypeptide(L)'
;ITDYIEGFQYVDNASGTADTVTLKLNNRSGKWSAGWIPVEGDFVESIIKLTNWTAEGDNRKYNCGYFLIDDLSYSGPPSVASVGGIATPIRTDFNVTEKSKTWKKTTVKGILQKISSDAGITLYFSGQDYPIDELEQSNKTNQSFAFELCNSYNLAMKLYNRRMVVFDQTEYEGKKASLNINKTQLESWNIGKKMTRAYDGVSISYTDSKKNQTLSYKFMLKDGNRILKLNETAE
;
A
#
# COMPACT_ATOMS: atom_id res chain seq x y z
N ILE A 1 -1.14 27.30 -0.49
CA ILE A 1 -1.92 26.40 0.42
C ILE A 1 -1.37 26.49 1.84
N THR A 2 -0.06 26.51 2.03
CA THR A 2 0.64 26.41 3.32
C THR A 2 0.09 27.37 4.40
N ASP A 3 -0.23 28.61 4.04
CA ASP A 3 -0.73 29.62 4.97
C ASP A 3 -2.16 29.34 5.50
N TYR A 4 -2.85 28.38 4.90
CA TYR A 4 -4.21 27.98 5.29
C TYR A 4 -4.23 26.68 6.09
N ILE A 5 -3.09 25.98 6.23
CA ILE A 5 -3.02 24.69 6.91
C ILE A 5 -3.22 24.86 8.41
N GLU A 6 -4.30 24.29 8.95
CA GLU A 6 -4.57 24.15 10.39
C GLU A 6 -4.21 22.75 10.90
N GLY A 7 -4.18 21.75 10.01
CA GLY A 7 -3.79 20.39 10.34
C GLY A 7 -3.24 19.66 9.14
N PHE A 8 -2.23 18.83 9.37
CA PHE A 8 -1.61 17.98 8.38
C PHE A 8 -1.42 16.57 8.94
N GLN A 9 -1.86 15.58 8.20
CA GLN A 9 -1.60 14.18 8.51
C GLN A 9 -1.09 13.47 7.26
N TYR A 10 0.01 12.75 7.39
CA TYR A 10 0.53 11.83 6.39
C TYR A 10 0.63 10.44 6.99
N VAL A 11 0.08 9.45 6.30
CA VAL A 11 0.15 8.04 6.68
C VAL A 11 0.95 7.29 5.63
N ASP A 12 2.10 6.77 6.07
CA ASP A 12 3.00 5.95 5.26
C ASP A 12 2.76 4.48 5.59
N ASN A 13 2.08 3.75 4.70
CA ASN A 13 1.77 2.34 4.88
C ASN A 13 2.92 1.48 4.35
N ALA A 14 3.27 0.41 5.06
CA ALA A 14 4.33 -0.50 4.64
C ALA A 14 3.95 -1.27 3.36
N SER A 15 2.71 -1.77 3.29
CA SER A 15 2.17 -2.47 2.12
C SER A 15 0.66 -2.65 2.23
N GLY A 16 0.02 -3.11 1.14
CA GLY A 16 -1.38 -3.54 1.12
C GLY A 16 -2.40 -2.41 1.05
N THR A 17 -2.02 -1.19 1.43
CA THR A 17 -2.88 0.00 1.42
C THR A 17 -2.07 1.17 0.88
N ALA A 18 -2.70 2.04 0.12
CA ALA A 18 -2.05 3.26 -0.37
C ALA A 18 -1.72 4.22 0.77
N ASP A 19 -0.65 4.98 0.62
CA ASP A 19 -0.34 6.10 1.52
C ASP A 19 -1.42 7.17 1.37
N THR A 20 -1.69 7.90 2.44
CA THR A 20 -2.71 8.95 2.45
C THR A 20 -2.18 10.24 3.02
N VAL A 21 -2.76 11.34 2.56
CA VAL A 21 -2.56 12.66 3.14
C VAL A 21 -3.91 13.28 3.47
N THR A 22 -4.00 13.98 4.60
CA THR A 22 -5.17 14.77 4.96
C THR A 22 -4.73 16.15 5.37
N LEU A 23 -5.33 17.17 4.75
CA LEU A 23 -5.12 18.58 5.03
C LEU A 23 -6.38 19.15 5.65
N LYS A 24 -6.26 19.83 6.79
CA LYS A 24 -7.31 20.69 7.33
C LYS A 24 -6.93 22.12 7.04
N LEU A 25 -7.78 22.82 6.30
CA LEU A 25 -7.54 24.14 5.77
C LEU A 25 -8.51 25.16 6.37
N ASN A 26 -7.99 26.29 6.82
CA ASN A 26 -8.83 27.42 7.25
C ASN A 26 -9.70 27.88 6.07
N ASN A 27 -11.00 27.80 6.23
CA ASN A 27 -11.97 28.20 5.22
C ASN A 27 -12.87 29.36 5.68
N ARG A 28 -12.47 30.15 6.69
CA ARG A 28 -13.25 31.27 7.19
C ARG A 28 -13.61 32.29 6.10
N SER A 29 -12.75 32.42 5.10
CA SER A 29 -13.00 33.29 3.93
C SER A 29 -13.89 32.65 2.85
N GLY A 30 -14.28 31.39 2.98
CA GLY A 30 -15.08 30.64 2.00
C GLY A 30 -14.36 30.27 0.71
N LYS A 31 -13.04 30.53 0.60
CA LYS A 31 -12.29 30.30 -0.66
C LYS A 31 -12.30 28.85 -1.09
N TRP A 32 -12.11 27.92 -0.13
CA TRP A 32 -12.04 26.48 -0.40
C TRP A 32 -13.38 25.84 -0.73
N SER A 33 -14.48 26.53 -0.48
CA SER A 33 -15.84 26.14 -0.87
C SER A 33 -16.36 26.93 -2.06
N ALA A 34 -15.51 27.73 -2.72
CA ALA A 34 -15.84 28.54 -3.89
C ALA A 34 -14.74 28.46 -4.93
N GLY A 35 -14.03 29.55 -5.21
CA GLY A 35 -13.09 29.64 -6.32
C GLY A 35 -11.83 28.77 -6.23
N TRP A 36 -11.54 28.21 -5.05
CA TRP A 36 -10.38 27.33 -4.79
C TRP A 36 -10.78 25.89 -4.46
N ILE A 37 -12.03 25.53 -4.75
CA ILE A 37 -12.49 24.16 -4.57
C ILE A 37 -11.67 23.20 -5.44
N PRO A 38 -11.04 22.16 -4.85
CA PRO A 38 -10.40 21.12 -5.65
C PRO A 38 -11.43 20.39 -6.51
N VAL A 39 -11.01 19.97 -7.70
CA VAL A 39 -11.84 19.19 -8.62
C VAL A 39 -11.34 17.76 -8.72
N GLU A 40 -12.21 16.86 -9.15
CA GLU A 40 -11.86 15.47 -9.39
C GLU A 40 -10.66 15.35 -10.35
N GLY A 41 -9.66 14.58 -9.97
CA GLY A 41 -8.42 14.42 -10.72
C GLY A 41 -7.30 15.38 -10.34
N ASP A 42 -7.54 16.34 -9.45
CA ASP A 42 -6.49 17.19 -8.92
C ASP A 42 -5.50 16.41 -8.04
N PHE A 43 -4.25 16.86 -8.05
CA PHE A 43 -3.17 16.28 -7.25
C PHE A 43 -2.60 17.29 -6.27
N VAL A 44 -2.22 16.80 -5.09
CA VAL A 44 -1.44 17.54 -4.12
C VAL A 44 -0.07 16.89 -3.96
N GLU A 45 1.01 17.69 -4.07
CA GLU A 45 2.35 17.29 -3.65
C GLU A 45 2.57 17.74 -2.21
N SER A 46 2.90 16.77 -1.35
CA SER A 46 3.13 17.03 0.07
C SER A 46 4.59 16.90 0.42
N ILE A 47 5.13 17.95 1.05
CA ILE A 47 6.53 18.02 1.45
C ILE A 47 6.62 18.54 2.88
N ILE A 48 7.22 17.76 3.78
CA ILE A 48 7.56 18.19 5.14
C ILE A 48 8.94 18.86 5.11
N LYS A 49 8.99 20.10 5.56
CA LYS A 49 10.26 20.83 5.73
C LYS A 49 10.47 21.09 7.21
N LEU A 50 11.62 20.68 7.72
CA LEU A 50 12.06 20.92 9.08
C LEU A 50 13.19 21.96 9.01
N THR A 51 13.05 23.03 9.75
CA THR A 51 14.03 24.11 9.80
C THR A 51 14.61 24.18 11.20
N ASN A 52 15.94 24.16 11.32
CA ASN A 52 16.67 24.18 12.60
C ASN A 52 16.15 23.12 13.59
N TRP A 53 15.94 21.88 13.10
CA TRP A 53 15.24 20.81 13.82
C TRP A 53 15.94 20.40 15.12
N THR A 54 17.23 20.09 15.08
CA THR A 54 18.03 19.70 16.25
C THR A 54 19.07 20.76 16.62
N ALA A 55 19.47 21.61 15.68
CA ALA A 55 20.41 22.70 15.87
C ALA A 55 20.24 23.74 14.76
N GLU A 56 20.82 24.91 14.94
CA GLU A 56 20.86 25.95 13.91
C GLU A 56 21.54 25.41 12.62
N GLY A 57 20.85 25.56 11.49
CA GLY A 57 21.30 25.04 10.19
C GLY A 57 20.91 23.58 9.89
N ASP A 58 20.33 22.82 10.85
CA ASP A 58 19.80 21.47 10.59
C ASP A 58 18.44 21.56 9.86
N ASN A 59 18.54 21.73 8.55
CA ASN A 59 17.37 21.82 7.67
C ASN A 59 17.15 20.49 6.95
N ARG A 60 15.97 19.92 7.08
CA ARG A 60 15.61 18.63 6.47
C ARG A 60 14.38 18.79 5.60
N LYS A 61 14.31 17.98 4.55
CA LYS A 61 13.17 17.92 3.64
C LYS A 61 12.77 16.46 3.46
N TYR A 62 11.51 16.16 3.72
CA TYR A 62 10.90 14.86 3.43
C TYR A 62 9.81 15.06 2.40
N ASN A 63 9.94 14.40 1.24
CA ASN A 63 8.91 14.40 0.20
C ASN A 63 7.96 13.23 0.47
N CYS A 64 6.73 13.52 0.89
CA CYS A 64 5.68 12.52 1.12
C CYS A 64 5.12 11.95 -0.19
N GLY A 65 5.31 12.65 -1.31
CA GLY A 65 4.86 12.20 -2.63
C GLY A 65 3.68 13.00 -3.18
N TYR A 66 3.08 12.42 -4.22
CA TYR A 66 1.92 12.96 -4.92
C TYR A 66 0.67 12.15 -4.58
N PHE A 67 -0.40 12.86 -4.27
CA PHE A 67 -1.68 12.28 -3.87
C PHE A 67 -2.79 12.77 -4.77
N LEU A 68 -3.58 11.86 -5.30
CA LEU A 68 -4.84 12.19 -5.97
C LEU A 68 -5.85 12.61 -4.90
N ILE A 69 -6.48 13.77 -5.08
CA ILE A 69 -7.54 14.21 -4.18
C ILE A 69 -8.76 13.32 -4.42
N ASP A 70 -9.22 12.65 -3.36
CA ASP A 70 -10.33 11.69 -3.39
C ASP A 70 -11.42 11.99 -2.35
N ASP A 71 -11.14 12.88 -1.40
CA ASP A 71 -12.10 13.28 -0.38
C ASP A 71 -12.06 14.79 -0.13
N LEU A 72 -13.24 15.40 -0.07
CA LEU A 72 -13.41 16.81 0.25
C LEU A 72 -14.61 16.98 1.15
N SER A 73 -14.37 17.49 2.34
CA SER A 73 -15.44 17.76 3.31
C SER A 73 -15.30 19.13 3.97
N TYR A 74 -16.40 19.62 4.49
CA TYR A 74 -16.47 20.92 5.17
C TYR A 74 -17.10 20.77 6.54
N SER A 75 -16.59 21.51 7.51
CA SER A 75 -17.12 21.54 8.87
C SER A 75 -17.09 22.95 9.44
N GLY A 76 -17.82 23.19 10.53
CA GLY A 76 -17.83 24.50 11.21
C GLY A 76 -18.99 24.65 12.17
N PRO A 77 -19.03 25.78 12.94
CA PRO A 77 -18.05 26.85 13.05
C PRO A 77 -16.85 26.51 13.95
N PRO A 78 -15.62 27.01 13.69
CA PRO A 78 -15.23 27.80 12.51
C PRO A 78 -15.19 26.98 11.24
N SER A 79 -15.33 27.62 10.06
CA SER A 79 -15.34 26.93 8.77
C SER A 79 -13.95 26.36 8.44
N VAL A 80 -13.89 25.05 8.26
CA VAL A 80 -12.70 24.28 7.88
C VAL A 80 -13.03 23.43 6.65
N ALA A 81 -12.14 23.42 5.68
CA ALA A 81 -12.16 22.47 4.58
C ALA A 81 -11.17 21.33 4.87
N SER A 82 -11.60 20.09 4.76
CA SER A 82 -10.74 18.92 4.86
C SER A 82 -10.55 18.32 3.47
N VAL A 83 -9.30 18.19 3.05
CA VAL A 83 -8.91 17.64 1.74
C VAL A 83 -8.12 16.37 1.98
N GLY A 84 -8.67 15.24 1.57
CA GLY A 84 -8.04 13.93 1.59
C GLY A 84 -7.44 13.58 0.22
N GLY A 85 -6.35 12.83 0.25
CA GLY A 85 -5.75 12.31 -0.97
C GLY A 85 -5.05 10.98 -0.75
N ILE A 86 -5.04 10.17 -1.81
CA ILE A 86 -4.42 8.85 -1.84
C ILE A 86 -3.24 8.79 -2.81
N ALA A 87 -2.20 8.06 -2.44
CA ALA A 87 -1.08 7.79 -3.33
C ALA A 87 -1.53 6.80 -4.42
N THR A 88 -1.79 7.32 -5.61
CA THR A 88 -2.18 6.51 -6.77
C THR A 88 -1.46 7.04 -8.03
N PRO A 89 -1.27 6.20 -9.07
CA PRO A 89 -0.85 6.70 -10.38
C PRO A 89 -1.82 7.75 -10.93
N ILE A 90 -1.29 8.70 -11.70
CA ILE A 90 -2.08 9.76 -12.33
C ILE A 90 -3.14 9.19 -13.28
N ARG A 91 -2.91 8.00 -13.83
CA ARG A 91 -3.86 7.33 -14.72
C ARG A 91 -4.94 6.63 -13.91
N THR A 92 -6.14 7.14 -14.00
CA THR A 92 -7.33 6.62 -13.30
C THR A 92 -7.70 5.19 -13.72
N ASP A 93 -7.28 4.74 -14.92
CA ASP A 93 -7.52 3.37 -15.39
C ASP A 93 -6.75 2.29 -14.61
N PHE A 94 -5.78 2.67 -13.78
CA PHE A 94 -5.01 1.75 -12.96
C PHE A 94 -5.81 1.16 -11.80
N ASN A 95 -6.62 1.98 -11.13
CA ASN A 95 -7.36 1.61 -9.92
C ASN A 95 -8.88 1.56 -10.09
N VAL A 96 -9.41 2.02 -11.22
CA VAL A 96 -10.85 2.09 -11.47
C VAL A 96 -11.29 1.13 -12.58
N THR A 97 -10.51 1.02 -13.66
CA THR A 97 -10.90 0.21 -14.81
C THR A 97 -10.57 -1.26 -14.60
N GLU A 98 -11.60 -2.10 -14.55
CA GLU A 98 -11.45 -3.55 -14.54
C GLU A 98 -10.99 -4.07 -15.91
N LYS A 99 -10.12 -5.03 -15.91
CA LYS A 99 -9.54 -5.65 -17.11
C LYS A 99 -9.58 -7.16 -16.99
N SER A 100 -9.75 -7.80 -18.15
CA SER A 100 -9.56 -9.25 -18.29
C SER A 100 -8.44 -9.52 -19.27
N LYS A 101 -7.44 -10.27 -18.83
CA LYS A 101 -6.25 -10.56 -19.64
C LYS A 101 -5.60 -11.84 -19.16
N THR A 102 -5.15 -12.67 -20.10
CA THR A 102 -4.33 -13.84 -19.81
C THR A 102 -2.85 -13.50 -20.03
N TRP A 103 -2.07 -13.75 -19.00
CA TRP A 103 -0.62 -13.60 -19.01
C TRP A 103 0.01 -14.97 -19.25
N LYS A 104 0.92 -15.10 -20.23
CA LYS A 104 1.53 -16.39 -20.61
C LYS A 104 3.04 -16.26 -20.72
N LYS A 105 3.78 -17.29 -20.27
CA LYS A 105 5.25 -17.41 -20.39
C LYS A 105 5.98 -16.12 -19.98
N THR A 106 5.72 -15.67 -18.78
CA THR A 106 6.25 -14.44 -18.20
C THR A 106 6.76 -14.67 -16.78
N THR A 107 7.00 -13.60 -16.03
CA THR A 107 7.37 -13.65 -14.62
C THR A 107 6.53 -12.66 -13.80
N VAL A 108 6.52 -12.82 -12.49
CA VAL A 108 5.86 -11.86 -11.58
C VAL A 108 6.36 -10.45 -11.84
N LYS A 109 7.69 -10.26 -11.89
CA LYS A 109 8.30 -8.96 -12.20
C LYS A 109 7.91 -8.46 -13.59
N GLY A 110 7.87 -9.35 -14.59
CA GLY A 110 7.48 -9.00 -15.97
C GLY A 110 6.05 -8.47 -16.05
N ILE A 111 5.10 -9.09 -15.34
CA ILE A 111 3.72 -8.63 -15.23
C ILE A 111 3.66 -7.26 -14.56
N LEU A 112 4.30 -7.10 -13.40
CA LEU A 112 4.32 -5.84 -12.65
C LEU A 112 5.01 -4.72 -13.43
N GLN A 113 6.07 -5.01 -14.19
CA GLN A 113 6.73 -4.06 -15.06
C GLN A 113 5.80 -3.55 -16.17
N LYS A 114 5.02 -4.44 -16.77
CA LYS A 114 4.04 -4.05 -17.79
C LYS A 114 2.93 -3.20 -17.20
N ILE A 115 2.38 -3.60 -16.06
CA ILE A 115 1.33 -2.87 -15.35
C ILE A 115 1.81 -1.48 -14.94
N SER A 116 3.00 -1.37 -14.34
CA SER A 116 3.56 -0.08 -13.92
C SER A 116 3.86 0.83 -15.11
N SER A 117 4.41 0.28 -16.19
CA SER A 117 4.67 1.03 -17.42
C SER A 117 3.38 1.59 -18.04
N ASP A 118 2.32 0.76 -18.10
CA ASP A 118 1.01 1.19 -18.61
C ASP A 118 0.38 2.29 -17.73
N ALA A 119 0.65 2.25 -16.42
CA ALA A 119 0.22 3.28 -15.48
C ALA A 119 1.11 4.54 -15.47
N GLY A 120 2.21 4.57 -16.23
CA GLY A 120 3.15 5.69 -16.28
C GLY A 120 3.95 5.87 -14.99
N ILE A 121 4.18 4.78 -14.24
CA ILE A 121 4.98 4.77 -13.00
C ILE A 121 6.18 3.84 -13.15
N THR A 122 7.19 4.04 -12.30
CA THR A 122 8.40 3.22 -12.30
C THR A 122 8.25 2.05 -11.33
N LEU A 123 8.61 0.84 -11.77
CA LEU A 123 8.73 -0.31 -10.89
C LEU A 123 10.10 -0.32 -10.18
N TYR A 124 10.08 -0.42 -8.86
CA TYR A 124 11.21 -0.86 -8.04
C TYR A 124 10.90 -2.27 -7.51
N PHE A 125 11.72 -3.25 -7.88
CA PHE A 125 11.51 -4.65 -7.51
C PHE A 125 12.74 -5.20 -6.80
N SER A 126 12.57 -5.62 -5.55
CA SER A 126 13.60 -6.25 -4.71
C SER A 126 13.05 -7.55 -4.15
N GLY A 127 13.60 -8.66 -4.60
CA GLY A 127 13.18 -10.01 -4.20
C GLY A 127 13.36 -11.01 -5.33
N GLN A 128 12.99 -12.24 -5.06
CA GLN A 128 13.02 -13.30 -6.07
C GLN A 128 11.93 -13.08 -7.11
N ASP A 129 12.28 -13.25 -8.37
CA ASP A 129 11.32 -13.27 -9.49
C ASP A 129 10.87 -14.72 -9.74
N TYR A 130 9.58 -14.91 -9.96
CA TYR A 130 8.97 -16.22 -10.13
C TYR A 130 8.42 -16.37 -11.54
N PRO A 131 8.68 -17.50 -12.22
CA PRO A 131 8.12 -17.78 -13.54
C PRO A 131 6.60 -18.01 -13.45
N ILE A 132 5.90 -17.56 -14.47
CA ILE A 132 4.45 -17.70 -14.66
C ILE A 132 4.23 -18.34 -16.02
N ASP A 133 3.73 -19.56 -16.06
CA ASP A 133 3.37 -20.23 -17.31
C ASP A 133 2.08 -19.64 -17.88
N GLU A 134 1.04 -19.60 -17.07
CA GLU A 134 -0.25 -18.97 -17.39
C GLU A 134 -0.90 -18.42 -16.14
N LEU A 135 -1.44 -17.20 -16.22
CA LEU A 135 -2.16 -16.55 -15.13
C LEU A 135 -3.25 -15.64 -15.71
N GLU A 136 -4.45 -15.73 -15.16
CA GLU A 136 -5.58 -14.93 -15.60
C GLU A 136 -5.83 -13.74 -14.67
N GLN A 137 -5.95 -12.56 -15.25
CA GLN A 137 -6.55 -11.39 -14.63
C GLN A 137 -8.00 -11.34 -15.12
N SER A 138 -8.97 -11.61 -14.27
CA SER A 138 -10.38 -11.65 -14.63
C SER A 138 -11.16 -10.59 -13.87
N ASN A 139 -11.72 -9.61 -14.58
CA ASN A 139 -12.54 -8.52 -14.05
C ASN A 139 -11.92 -7.86 -12.81
N LYS A 140 -10.62 -7.55 -12.88
CA LYS A 140 -9.88 -6.91 -11.79
C LYS A 140 -9.18 -5.66 -12.29
N THR A 141 -9.13 -4.62 -11.47
CA THR A 141 -8.28 -3.48 -11.74
C THR A 141 -6.80 -3.88 -11.72
N ASN A 142 -5.95 -3.15 -12.42
CA ASN A 142 -4.52 -3.41 -12.41
C ASN A 142 -3.93 -3.34 -10.99
N GLN A 143 -4.45 -2.43 -10.16
CA GLN A 143 -4.02 -2.30 -8.76
C GLN A 143 -4.37 -3.54 -7.94
N SER A 144 -5.64 -3.96 -7.95
CA SER A 144 -6.10 -5.13 -7.21
C SER A 144 -5.37 -6.40 -7.64
N PHE A 145 -5.23 -6.61 -8.97
CA PHE A 145 -4.52 -7.75 -9.50
C PHE A 145 -3.03 -7.77 -9.12
N ALA A 146 -2.34 -6.61 -9.18
CA ALA A 146 -0.96 -6.52 -8.77
C ALA A 146 -0.75 -6.82 -7.28
N PHE A 147 -1.67 -6.35 -6.41
CA PHE A 147 -1.63 -6.68 -4.98
C PHE A 147 -1.84 -8.16 -4.73
N GLU A 148 -2.84 -8.77 -5.34
CA GLU A 148 -3.10 -10.22 -5.21
C GLU A 148 -1.92 -11.04 -5.71
N LEU A 149 -1.35 -10.66 -6.87
CA LEU A 149 -0.18 -11.32 -7.42
C LEU A 149 1.00 -11.24 -6.44
N CYS A 150 1.30 -10.06 -5.90
CA CYS A 150 2.37 -9.92 -4.92
C CYS A 150 2.11 -10.76 -3.67
N ASN A 151 0.89 -10.73 -3.13
CA ASN A 151 0.52 -11.52 -1.94
C ASN A 151 0.67 -13.02 -2.17
N SER A 152 0.34 -13.53 -3.37
CA SER A 152 0.47 -14.95 -3.70
C SER A 152 1.92 -15.44 -3.67
N TYR A 153 2.88 -14.54 -3.83
CA TYR A 153 4.32 -14.84 -3.80
C TYR A 153 5.03 -14.26 -2.57
N ASN A 154 4.27 -13.92 -1.51
CA ASN A 154 4.81 -13.32 -0.26
C ASN A 154 5.62 -12.04 -0.51
N LEU A 155 5.25 -11.30 -1.54
CA LEU A 155 5.83 -9.99 -1.85
C LEU A 155 4.94 -8.88 -1.29
N ALA A 156 5.55 -7.91 -0.65
CA ALA A 156 4.88 -6.68 -0.26
C ALA A 156 4.87 -5.70 -1.45
N MET A 157 3.75 -5.04 -1.69
CA MET A 157 3.63 -4.00 -2.71
C MET A 157 3.14 -2.70 -2.09
N LYS A 158 3.76 -1.59 -2.51
CA LYS A 158 3.42 -0.25 -2.09
C LYS A 158 3.47 0.71 -3.28
N LEU A 159 2.54 1.66 -3.32
CA LEU A 159 2.58 2.79 -4.24
C LEU A 159 3.11 4.02 -3.48
N TYR A 160 4.22 4.57 -3.94
CA TYR A 160 4.87 5.72 -3.33
C TYR A 160 5.50 6.61 -4.39
N ASN A 161 5.21 7.90 -4.35
CA ASN A 161 5.84 8.93 -5.17
C ASN A 161 6.00 8.53 -6.66
N ARG A 162 4.89 8.13 -7.29
CA ARG A 162 4.82 7.63 -8.69
C ARG A 162 5.69 6.41 -8.96
N ARG A 163 5.88 5.56 -7.96
CA ARG A 163 6.60 4.29 -8.07
C ARG A 163 5.74 3.16 -7.53
N MET A 164 5.86 2.01 -8.16
CA MET A 164 5.42 0.74 -7.59
C MET A 164 6.64 0.11 -6.94
N VAL A 165 6.63 0.01 -5.62
CA VAL A 165 7.70 -0.60 -4.83
C VAL A 165 7.26 -1.98 -4.42
N VAL A 166 8.01 -3.00 -4.83
CA VAL A 166 7.75 -4.41 -4.53
C VAL A 166 8.98 -5.00 -3.87
N PHE A 167 8.80 -5.67 -2.73
CA PHE A 167 9.91 -6.26 -1.99
C PHE A 167 9.49 -7.53 -1.25
N ASP A 168 10.45 -8.43 -1.03
CA ASP A 168 10.26 -9.60 -0.19
C ASP A 168 10.21 -9.16 1.30
N GLN A 169 9.06 -9.38 1.93
CA GLN A 169 8.85 -8.97 3.32
C GLN A 169 9.76 -9.73 4.27
N THR A 170 9.93 -11.04 4.07
CA THR A 170 10.76 -11.90 4.92
C THR A 170 12.23 -11.49 4.84
N GLU A 171 12.72 -11.18 3.64
CA GLU A 171 14.09 -10.66 3.47
C GLU A 171 14.29 -9.34 4.23
N TYR A 172 13.32 -8.43 4.17
CA TYR A 172 13.41 -7.13 4.85
C TYR A 172 13.31 -7.26 6.37
N GLU A 173 12.46 -8.14 6.88
CA GLU A 173 12.34 -8.43 8.31
C GLU A 173 13.62 -9.07 8.89
N GLY A 174 14.37 -9.82 8.07
CA GLY A 174 15.66 -10.42 8.43
C GLY A 174 16.83 -9.43 8.43
N LYS A 175 16.69 -8.23 7.89
CA LYS A 175 17.76 -7.22 7.85
C LYS A 175 18.02 -6.62 9.23
N LYS A 176 19.26 -6.18 9.45
CA LYS A 176 19.60 -5.43 10.66
C LYS A 176 18.74 -4.16 10.76
N ALA A 177 18.19 -3.91 11.94
CA ALA A 177 17.43 -2.69 12.19
C ALA A 177 18.27 -1.45 11.86
N SER A 178 17.71 -0.55 11.05
CA SER A 178 18.34 0.72 10.68
C SER A 178 18.20 1.79 11.77
N LEU A 179 17.21 1.65 12.65
CA LEU A 179 16.94 2.56 13.75
C LEU A 179 16.50 1.76 14.98
N ASN A 180 17.04 2.11 16.16
CA ASN A 180 16.58 1.61 17.43
C ASN A 180 15.95 2.75 18.23
N ILE A 181 14.71 2.59 18.65
CA ILE A 181 13.97 3.56 19.45
C ILE A 181 13.82 3.00 20.87
N ASN A 182 14.38 3.69 21.85
CA ASN A 182 14.23 3.33 23.27
C ASN A 182 12.98 3.97 23.85
N LYS A 183 12.35 3.32 24.83
CA LYS A 183 11.15 3.84 25.50
C LYS A 183 11.35 5.25 26.11
N THR A 184 12.56 5.56 26.54
CA THR A 184 12.92 6.88 27.09
C THR A 184 12.91 8.02 26.06
N GLN A 185 12.85 7.68 24.78
CA GLN A 185 12.77 8.65 23.67
C GLN A 185 11.33 8.90 23.22
N LEU A 186 10.35 8.23 23.84
CA LEU A 186 8.94 8.30 23.46
C LEU A 186 8.15 9.05 24.54
N GLU A 187 7.33 9.99 24.12
CA GLU A 187 6.38 10.67 25.03
C GLU A 187 5.27 9.69 25.48
N SER A 188 4.83 8.82 24.59
CA SER A 188 3.86 7.77 24.88
C SER A 188 4.07 6.57 23.96
N TRP A 189 3.60 5.42 24.40
CA TRP A 189 3.62 4.20 23.58
C TRP A 189 2.44 3.31 23.91
N ASN A 190 1.97 2.57 22.91
CA ASN A 190 0.94 1.56 23.06
C ASN A 190 1.38 0.29 22.29
N ILE A 191 1.32 -0.87 22.94
CA ILE A 191 1.61 -2.17 22.34
C ILE A 191 0.37 -3.04 22.47
N GLY A 192 -0.26 -3.35 21.34
CA GLY A 192 -1.37 -4.29 21.26
C GLY A 192 -0.96 -5.57 20.55
N LYS A 193 -1.39 -6.73 21.08
CA LYS A 193 -1.24 -8.02 20.41
C LYS A 193 -2.60 -8.64 20.17
N LYS A 194 -2.97 -8.81 18.89
CA LYS A 194 -4.18 -9.53 18.51
C LYS A 194 -3.89 -11.03 18.50
N MET A 195 -4.61 -11.77 19.33
CA MET A 195 -4.47 -13.24 19.44
C MET A 195 -5.48 -13.99 18.54
N THR A 196 -6.50 -13.31 18.06
CA THR A 196 -7.47 -13.85 17.09
C THR A 196 -6.81 -14.03 15.73
N ARG A 197 -7.04 -15.18 15.09
CA ARG A 197 -6.41 -15.57 13.82
C ARG A 197 -4.89 -15.79 13.89
N ALA A 198 -4.34 -16.04 15.08
CA ALA A 198 -2.99 -16.51 15.20
C ALA A 198 -2.99 -18.05 15.11
N TYR A 199 -2.34 -18.58 14.08
CA TYR A 199 -2.25 -20.02 13.82
C TYR A 199 -0.87 -20.54 14.21
N ASP A 200 -0.83 -21.82 14.59
CA ASP A 200 0.40 -22.52 14.93
C ASP A 200 0.98 -23.25 13.71
N GLY A 201 0.14 -23.44 12.68
CA GLY A 201 0.50 -24.04 11.41
C GLY A 201 -0.59 -23.90 10.35
N VAL A 202 -0.31 -24.42 9.17
CA VAL A 202 -1.24 -24.46 8.04
C VAL A 202 -1.33 -25.88 7.49
N SER A 203 -2.53 -26.28 7.10
CA SER A 203 -2.77 -27.51 6.35
C SER A 203 -3.46 -27.14 5.03
N ILE A 204 -2.86 -27.54 3.93
CA ILE A 204 -3.40 -27.33 2.59
C ILE A 204 -3.80 -28.69 2.06
N SER A 205 -5.02 -28.80 1.54
CA SER A 205 -5.49 -29.98 0.82
C SER A 205 -5.85 -29.60 -0.61
N TYR A 206 -5.45 -30.43 -1.53
CA TYR A 206 -5.69 -30.32 -2.94
C TYR A 206 -6.28 -31.63 -3.48
N THR A 207 -7.38 -31.55 -4.19
CA THR A 207 -8.00 -32.72 -4.80
C THR A 207 -7.80 -32.67 -6.31
N ASP A 208 -7.01 -33.61 -6.83
CA ASP A 208 -6.88 -33.84 -8.27
C ASP A 208 -8.10 -34.66 -8.74
N SER A 209 -9.06 -33.99 -9.36
CA SER A 209 -10.27 -34.62 -9.87
C SER A 209 -10.02 -35.63 -10.99
N LYS A 210 -8.94 -35.48 -11.75
CA LYS A 210 -8.57 -36.41 -12.84
C LYS A 210 -8.01 -37.73 -12.31
N LYS A 211 -7.29 -37.68 -11.20
CA LYS A 211 -6.71 -38.86 -10.54
C LYS A 211 -7.52 -39.37 -9.37
N ASN A 212 -8.61 -38.66 -9.02
CA ASN A 212 -9.43 -38.93 -7.82
C ASN A 212 -8.57 -39.10 -6.55
N GLN A 213 -7.57 -38.25 -6.39
CA GLN A 213 -6.60 -38.31 -5.30
C GLN A 213 -6.57 -36.97 -4.56
N THR A 214 -6.66 -37.03 -3.23
CA THR A 214 -6.47 -35.87 -2.38
C THR A 214 -5.05 -35.87 -1.84
N LEU A 215 -4.30 -34.85 -2.16
CA LEU A 215 -2.97 -34.57 -1.60
C LEU A 215 -3.16 -33.58 -0.46
N SER A 216 -2.46 -33.80 0.66
CA SER A 216 -2.47 -32.87 1.77
C SER A 216 -1.06 -32.59 2.23
N TYR A 217 -0.78 -31.36 2.55
CA TYR A 217 0.48 -30.91 3.15
C TYR A 217 0.20 -30.12 4.41
N LYS A 218 0.99 -30.39 5.45
CA LYS A 218 0.90 -29.70 6.74
C LYS A 218 2.24 -29.07 7.08
N PHE A 219 2.22 -27.78 7.36
CA PHE A 219 3.39 -27.03 7.84
C PHE A 219 3.11 -26.46 9.21
N MET A 220 4.04 -26.66 10.16
CA MET A 220 3.95 -26.17 11.52
C MET A 220 5.00 -25.11 11.77
N LEU A 221 4.57 -23.93 12.24
CA LEU A 221 5.47 -22.85 12.67
C LEU A 221 6.00 -23.09 14.09
N LYS A 222 5.18 -23.74 14.91
CA LYS A 222 5.48 -24.10 16.31
C LYS A 222 4.55 -25.22 16.75
N ASP A 223 4.83 -25.81 17.90
CA ASP A 223 3.94 -26.77 18.53
C ASP A 223 2.61 -26.09 18.93
N GLY A 224 1.49 -26.71 18.57
CA GLY A 224 0.17 -26.18 18.86
C GLY A 224 -0.93 -26.84 18.03
N ASN A 225 -2.19 -26.48 18.33
CA ASN A 225 -3.37 -27.10 17.72
C ASN A 225 -4.16 -26.15 16.81
N ARG A 226 -3.78 -24.89 16.70
CA ARG A 226 -4.50 -23.93 15.87
C ARG A 226 -3.98 -23.99 14.43
N ILE A 227 -4.61 -24.83 13.63
CA ILE A 227 -4.25 -25.08 12.24
C ILE A 227 -5.17 -24.29 11.32
N LEU A 228 -4.61 -23.44 10.46
CA LEU A 228 -5.35 -22.85 9.33
C LEU A 228 -5.51 -23.93 8.27
N LYS A 229 -6.76 -24.25 7.94
CA LYS A 229 -7.07 -25.21 6.87
C LYS A 229 -7.43 -24.45 5.60
N LEU A 230 -6.71 -24.74 4.53
CA LEU A 230 -6.94 -24.22 3.20
C LEU A 230 -7.31 -25.39 2.29
N ASN A 231 -8.39 -25.24 1.54
CA ASN A 231 -8.80 -26.21 0.53
C ASN A 231 -8.67 -25.54 -0.83
N GLU A 232 -7.85 -26.10 -1.68
CA GLU A 232 -7.70 -25.68 -3.07
C GLU A 232 -8.38 -26.69 -3.97
N THR A 233 -9.16 -26.20 -4.92
CA THR A 233 -9.71 -27.01 -6.02
C THR A 233 -8.86 -26.77 -7.24
N ALA A 234 -8.37 -27.85 -7.86
CA ALA A 234 -7.76 -27.73 -9.19
C ALA A 234 -8.82 -27.42 -10.23
N GLU A 235 -8.56 -26.45 -11.04
CA GLU A 235 -9.23 -26.26 -12.30
C GLU A 235 -8.67 -27.23 -13.37
#